data_ee45dfb756e64b751093dc0653dd8ef1
#
_entry.id   ee45dfb756e64b751093dc0653dd8ef1
#
_cell.length_a   1.000
_cell.length_b   1.000
_cell.length_c   1.000
_cell.angle_alpha   90.00
_cell.angle_beta   90.00
_cell.angle_gamma   90.00
#
_symmetry.space_group_name_H-M   'P 1'
#
loop_
_entity.id
_entity.type
_entity.pdbx_description
1 polymer ?
#
loop_
_entity_poly.entity_id
_entity_poly.type
_entity_poly.pdbx_seq_one_letter_code
_entity_poly.pdbx_strand_id
1 'polypeptide(L)'
;MLHPFPHQGSGEPMVELKQVNSGYEGHQILHDLDLKIMSGDFVGLLGPSGSGKTTLLRTILGSTKLYGGSIKVNGIDVSQKRPKIGYVPQLETIDWNFPVTVEEVVMMGHTMNRPLYPWHKKSEKKLASEIMDRLGIYHLVNHHIRDLSGGQQQRAFLARALVSNPSLLLLDEPTSGVDIKTRDEVMHLLHDLNHQGVTVIMTTHEINAVAVHLPWLVCINGNILAEGPPSEVITTEMLRLTYGAEMPVIQYEGMPLVAESPHSHN
;
A
#
# COMPACT_ATOMS: atom_id res chain seq x y z
N MET A 1 16.02 9.60 14.68
CA MET A 1 15.57 11.00 14.45
C MET A 1 14.59 10.93 13.28
N LEU A 2 13.29 11.08 13.57
CA LEU A 2 12.26 11.18 12.54
C LEU A 2 12.44 12.53 11.83
N HIS A 3 12.62 12.51 10.52
CA HIS A 3 12.71 13.73 9.72
C HIS A 3 11.38 14.49 9.75
N PRO A 4 11.40 15.85 9.68
CA PRO A 4 10.19 16.64 9.66
C PRO A 4 9.35 16.29 8.43
N PHE A 5 8.04 16.20 8.63
CA PHE A 5 7.01 15.73 7.70
C PHE A 5 6.99 16.50 6.37
N PRO A 6 7.02 15.82 5.21
CA PRO A 6 7.10 16.46 3.90
C PRO A 6 5.79 16.97 3.29
N HIS A 7 4.68 17.01 4.01
CA HIS A 7 3.41 17.55 3.48
C HIS A 7 3.41 19.04 3.10
N GLN A 8 4.56 19.72 3.11
CA GLN A 8 4.71 21.11 2.67
C GLN A 8 5.43 21.25 1.32
N GLY A 9 5.51 20.20 0.52
CA GLY A 9 6.06 20.28 -0.82
C GLY A 9 5.22 21.17 -1.72
N SER A 10 5.81 22.24 -2.26
CA SER A 10 5.22 23.14 -3.25
C SER A 10 5.15 22.53 -4.67
N GLY A 11 5.22 21.22 -4.79
CA GLY A 11 5.18 20.45 -6.04
C GLY A 11 3.78 19.97 -6.42
N GLU A 12 3.66 19.40 -7.63
CA GLU A 12 2.44 18.70 -8.03
C GLU A 12 2.25 17.43 -7.18
N PRO A 13 1.01 17.13 -6.74
CA PRO A 13 0.74 15.93 -5.96
C PRO A 13 1.02 14.65 -6.78
N MET A 14 1.57 13.62 -6.13
CA MET A 14 1.69 12.30 -6.72
C MET A 14 0.31 11.68 -6.98
N VAL A 15 -0.61 11.84 -6.03
CA VAL A 15 -2.02 11.40 -6.16
C VAL A 15 -2.92 12.57 -5.78
N GLU A 16 -3.87 12.90 -6.66
CA GLU A 16 -4.92 13.89 -6.41
C GLU A 16 -6.28 13.27 -6.73
N LEU A 17 -7.14 13.17 -5.72
CA LEU A 17 -8.54 12.83 -5.83
C LEU A 17 -9.38 14.07 -5.57
N LYS A 18 -10.39 14.33 -6.42
CA LYS A 18 -11.34 15.43 -6.26
C LYS A 18 -12.76 14.91 -6.37
N GLN A 19 -13.50 14.98 -5.26
CA GLN A 19 -14.89 14.56 -5.12
C GLN A 19 -15.16 13.16 -5.70
N VAL A 20 -14.23 12.23 -5.42
CA VAL A 20 -14.23 10.91 -6.02
C VAL A 20 -15.30 10.03 -5.41
N ASN A 21 -16.18 9.55 -6.28
CA ASN A 21 -17.20 8.56 -5.99
C ASN A 21 -16.86 7.29 -6.79
N SER A 22 -16.60 6.17 -6.12
CA SER A 22 -16.08 4.96 -6.79
C SER A 22 -16.55 3.67 -6.11
N GLY A 23 -16.48 2.57 -6.86
CA GLY A 23 -16.85 1.24 -6.38
C GLY A 23 -16.87 0.20 -7.48
N TYR A 24 -17.73 -0.79 -7.33
CA TYR A 24 -17.93 -1.86 -8.30
C TYR A 24 -19.32 -1.75 -8.93
N GLU A 25 -19.61 -2.53 -9.99
CA GLU A 25 -20.93 -2.49 -10.63
C GLU A 25 -22.07 -2.70 -9.62
N GLY A 26 -22.97 -1.71 -9.56
CA GLY A 26 -24.13 -1.72 -8.67
C GLY A 26 -23.85 -1.27 -7.23
N HIS A 27 -22.59 -1.11 -6.81
CA HIS A 27 -22.26 -0.74 -5.43
C HIS A 27 -21.20 0.35 -5.38
N GLN A 28 -21.58 1.55 -4.99
CA GLN A 28 -20.67 2.63 -4.63
C GLN A 28 -20.15 2.37 -3.20
N ILE A 29 -18.83 2.43 -3.03
CA ILE A 29 -18.15 2.15 -1.76
C ILE A 29 -17.49 3.42 -1.23
N LEU A 30 -16.93 4.22 -2.12
CA LEU A 30 -16.26 5.46 -1.79
C LEU A 30 -17.16 6.64 -2.16
N HIS A 31 -17.28 7.61 -1.25
CA HIS A 31 -18.21 8.73 -1.36
C HIS A 31 -17.45 10.05 -1.15
N ASP A 32 -17.52 10.92 -2.15
CA ASP A 32 -17.01 12.30 -2.11
C ASP A 32 -15.60 12.44 -1.52
N LEU A 33 -14.66 11.61 -2.02
CA LEU A 33 -13.28 11.63 -1.53
C LEU A 33 -12.49 12.78 -2.14
N ASP A 34 -11.92 13.61 -1.26
CA ASP A 34 -10.86 14.55 -1.57
C ASP A 34 -9.58 14.12 -0.86
N LEU A 35 -8.50 13.90 -1.60
CA LEU A 35 -7.22 13.45 -1.05
C LEU A 35 -6.07 13.96 -1.91
N LYS A 36 -5.01 14.45 -1.25
CA LYS A 36 -3.75 14.80 -1.90
C LYS A 36 -2.59 14.11 -1.20
N ILE A 37 -1.81 13.36 -1.97
CA ILE A 37 -0.58 12.72 -1.50
C ILE A 37 0.57 13.26 -2.33
N MET A 38 1.58 13.81 -1.67
CA MET A 38 2.71 14.46 -2.33
C MET A 38 3.76 13.42 -2.76
N SER A 39 4.62 13.80 -3.72
CA SER A 39 5.74 12.95 -4.12
C SER A 39 6.69 12.75 -2.94
N GLY A 40 7.05 11.48 -2.68
CA GLY A 40 7.90 11.08 -1.56
C GLY A 40 7.17 10.87 -0.24
N ASP A 41 5.84 11.02 -0.19
CA ASP A 41 5.08 10.69 1.01
C ASP A 41 5.08 9.18 1.30
N PHE A 42 5.01 8.84 2.60
CA PHE A 42 4.74 7.49 3.06
C PHE A 42 3.45 7.49 3.90
N VAL A 43 2.38 6.95 3.33
CA VAL A 43 1.02 7.06 3.86
C VAL A 43 0.45 5.71 4.22
N GLY A 44 -0.13 5.62 5.42
CA GLY A 44 -0.94 4.49 5.87
C GLY A 44 -2.43 4.76 5.79
N LEU A 45 -3.18 3.87 5.17
CA LEU A 45 -4.64 3.91 5.16
C LEU A 45 -5.19 3.04 6.30
N LEU A 46 -5.89 3.67 7.24
CA LEU A 46 -6.51 3.03 8.40
C LEU A 46 -8.03 2.95 8.25
N GLY A 47 -8.62 1.88 8.73
CA GLY A 47 -10.06 1.70 8.77
C GLY A 47 -10.46 0.25 8.95
N PRO A 48 -11.71 -0.05 9.33
CA PRO A 48 -12.19 -1.41 9.53
C PRO A 48 -12.21 -2.21 8.22
N SER A 49 -12.40 -3.52 8.34
CA SER A 49 -12.66 -4.36 7.17
C SER A 49 -13.91 -3.85 6.43
N GLY A 50 -13.85 -3.77 5.11
CA GLY A 50 -14.94 -3.21 4.30
C GLY A 50 -15.03 -1.68 4.23
N SER A 51 -14.15 -0.93 4.91
CA SER A 51 -14.17 0.55 4.90
C SER A 51 -13.81 1.20 3.55
N GLY A 52 -13.34 0.41 2.57
CA GLY A 52 -12.98 0.91 1.24
C GLY A 52 -11.47 1.10 1.00
N LYS A 53 -10.57 0.68 1.90
CA LYS A 53 -9.10 0.81 1.73
C LYS A 53 -8.59 0.19 0.42
N THR A 54 -8.84 -1.11 0.22
CA THR A 54 -8.52 -1.82 -1.04
C THR A 54 -9.21 -1.19 -2.25
N THR A 55 -10.46 -0.74 -2.07
CA THR A 55 -11.20 -0.03 -3.13
C THR A 55 -10.50 1.28 -3.50
N LEU A 56 -10.00 2.05 -2.52
CA LEU A 56 -9.24 3.27 -2.77
C LEU A 56 -7.95 2.97 -3.54
N LEU A 57 -7.17 1.96 -3.15
CA LEU A 57 -5.98 1.57 -3.90
C LEU A 57 -6.33 1.19 -5.35
N ARG A 58 -7.38 0.38 -5.55
CA ARG A 58 -7.85 -0.02 -6.89
C ARG A 58 -8.41 1.15 -7.68
N THR A 59 -8.99 2.14 -7.01
CA THR A 59 -9.48 3.39 -7.63
C THR A 59 -8.30 4.22 -8.16
N ILE A 60 -7.23 4.35 -7.40
CA ILE A 60 -5.99 5.01 -7.85
C ILE A 60 -5.36 4.25 -9.02
N LEU A 61 -5.47 2.92 -9.06
CA LEU A 61 -5.02 2.08 -10.19
C LEU A 61 -5.91 2.22 -11.44
N GLY A 62 -7.07 2.88 -11.35
CA GLY A 62 -8.07 2.93 -12.42
C GLY A 62 -8.73 1.57 -12.69
N SER A 63 -8.87 0.73 -11.65
CA SER A 63 -9.43 -0.64 -11.75
C SER A 63 -10.83 -0.76 -11.17
N THR A 64 -11.44 0.34 -10.73
CA THR A 64 -12.82 0.42 -10.23
C THR A 64 -13.67 1.29 -11.15
N LYS A 65 -14.98 1.23 -10.98
CA LYS A 65 -15.90 2.13 -11.67
C LYS A 65 -15.93 3.49 -10.96
N LEU A 66 -15.65 4.55 -11.71
CA LEU A 66 -15.79 5.92 -11.23
C LEU A 66 -17.24 6.39 -11.51
N TYR A 67 -17.95 6.80 -10.48
CA TYR A 67 -19.32 7.35 -10.55
C TYR A 67 -19.33 8.88 -10.60
N GLY A 68 -18.24 9.52 -10.15
CA GLY A 68 -18.06 10.97 -10.16
C GLY A 68 -16.68 11.37 -9.68
N GLY A 69 -16.33 12.62 -9.89
CA GLY A 69 -15.04 13.18 -9.52
C GLY A 69 -13.92 12.93 -10.54
N SER A 70 -12.69 13.19 -10.14
CA SER A 70 -11.51 13.00 -10.98
C SER A 70 -10.33 12.50 -10.18
N ILE A 71 -9.46 11.70 -10.82
CA ILE A 71 -8.28 11.11 -10.21
C ILE A 71 -7.08 11.39 -11.10
N LYS A 72 -6.05 11.99 -10.52
CA LYS A 72 -4.76 12.17 -11.19
C LYS A 72 -3.66 11.48 -10.42
N VAL A 73 -2.76 10.84 -11.15
CA VAL A 73 -1.52 10.28 -10.62
C VAL A 73 -0.36 10.87 -11.40
N ASN A 74 0.55 11.54 -10.69
CA ASN A 74 1.65 12.30 -11.30
C ASN A 74 1.15 13.25 -12.41
N GLY A 75 0.08 14.01 -12.12
CA GLY A 75 -0.56 14.92 -13.06
C GLY A 75 -1.38 14.28 -14.18
N ILE A 76 -1.34 12.95 -14.34
CA ILE A 76 -2.02 12.20 -15.42
C ILE A 76 -3.37 11.71 -14.93
N ASP A 77 -4.44 12.04 -15.63
CA ASP A 77 -5.78 11.49 -15.38
C ASP A 77 -5.81 9.98 -15.67
N VAL A 78 -6.17 9.19 -14.65
CA VAL A 78 -6.17 7.72 -14.75
C VAL A 78 -7.20 7.17 -15.75
N SER A 79 -8.22 7.96 -16.09
CA SER A 79 -9.22 7.61 -17.12
C SER A 79 -8.64 7.69 -18.54
N GLN A 80 -7.63 8.53 -18.76
CA GLN A 80 -7.02 8.77 -20.07
C GLN A 80 -5.82 7.85 -20.31
N LYS A 81 -4.99 7.65 -19.29
CA LYS A 81 -3.77 6.85 -19.38
C LYS A 81 -3.47 6.18 -18.04
N ARG A 82 -3.16 4.89 -18.11
CA ARG A 82 -2.72 4.15 -16.91
C ARG A 82 -1.34 4.62 -16.48
N PRO A 83 -1.20 5.15 -15.25
CA PRO A 83 0.09 5.55 -14.71
C PRO A 83 0.95 4.31 -14.39
N LYS A 84 2.28 4.54 -14.29
CA LYS A 84 3.20 3.49 -13.84
C LYS A 84 3.16 3.41 -12.31
N ILE A 85 2.40 2.46 -11.81
CA ILE A 85 2.23 2.20 -10.37
C ILE A 85 2.70 0.79 -10.08
N GLY A 86 3.51 0.61 -9.05
CA GLY A 86 3.78 -0.69 -8.47
C GLY A 86 2.63 -1.08 -7.55
N TYR A 87 2.07 -2.27 -7.71
CA TYR A 87 0.99 -2.75 -6.86
C TYR A 87 1.28 -4.13 -6.28
N VAL A 88 1.18 -4.22 -4.96
CA VAL A 88 1.26 -5.46 -4.20
C VAL A 88 -0.13 -5.74 -3.63
N PRO A 89 -0.85 -6.76 -4.12
CA PRO A 89 -2.15 -7.16 -3.59
C PRO A 89 -1.99 -7.87 -2.25
N GLN A 90 -3.07 -7.97 -1.50
CA GLN A 90 -3.16 -8.81 -0.32
C GLN A 90 -2.90 -10.28 -0.71
N LEU A 91 -1.92 -10.93 -0.06
CA LEU A 91 -1.47 -12.27 -0.45
C LEU A 91 -2.54 -13.35 -0.28
N GLU A 92 -3.45 -13.18 0.68
CA GLU A 92 -4.56 -14.10 0.95
C GLU A 92 -5.56 -14.20 -0.22
N THR A 93 -5.54 -13.23 -1.14
CA THR A 93 -6.42 -13.21 -2.32
C THR A 93 -5.81 -13.89 -3.55
N ILE A 94 -4.58 -14.40 -3.44
CA ILE A 94 -3.83 -14.98 -4.56
C ILE A 94 -4.12 -16.48 -4.68
N ASP A 95 -4.39 -16.95 -5.90
CA ASP A 95 -4.44 -18.39 -6.18
C ASP A 95 -3.02 -18.97 -6.26
N TRP A 96 -2.62 -19.66 -5.21
CA TRP A 96 -1.30 -20.29 -5.09
C TRP A 96 -1.14 -21.56 -5.90
N ASN A 97 -2.21 -22.11 -6.48
CA ASN A 97 -2.14 -23.34 -7.27
C ASN A 97 -1.51 -23.10 -8.66
N PHE A 98 -1.35 -21.85 -9.07
CA PHE A 98 -0.74 -21.52 -10.35
C PHE A 98 0.77 -21.86 -10.34
N PRO A 99 1.26 -22.76 -11.22
CA PRO A 99 2.63 -23.29 -11.17
C PRO A 99 3.64 -22.33 -11.78
N VAL A 100 3.95 -21.22 -11.08
CA VAL A 100 4.93 -20.23 -11.51
C VAL A 100 6.11 -20.15 -10.56
N THR A 101 7.29 -19.86 -11.11
CA THR A 101 8.51 -19.61 -10.36
C THR A 101 8.59 -18.16 -9.87
N VAL A 102 9.50 -17.89 -8.93
CA VAL A 102 9.78 -16.52 -8.45
C VAL A 102 10.21 -15.61 -9.61
N GLU A 103 11.08 -16.08 -10.52
CA GLU A 103 11.49 -15.29 -11.69
C GLU A 103 10.28 -14.90 -12.56
N GLU A 104 9.42 -15.84 -12.85
CA GLU A 104 8.22 -15.60 -13.66
C GLU A 104 7.29 -14.58 -13.02
N VAL A 105 7.03 -14.71 -11.69
CA VAL A 105 6.23 -13.73 -10.94
C VAL A 105 6.84 -12.34 -11.02
N VAL A 106 8.15 -12.21 -10.77
CA VAL A 106 8.83 -10.92 -10.82
C VAL A 106 8.78 -10.32 -12.22
N MET A 107 9.03 -11.13 -13.25
CA MET A 107 9.03 -10.69 -14.63
C MET A 107 7.64 -10.27 -15.15
N MET A 108 6.54 -10.75 -14.55
CA MET A 108 5.19 -10.26 -14.84
C MET A 108 5.04 -8.74 -14.60
N GLY A 109 5.84 -8.14 -13.72
CA GLY A 109 5.85 -6.70 -13.47
C GLY A 109 6.25 -5.86 -14.70
N HIS A 110 7.02 -6.41 -15.62
CA HIS A 110 7.37 -5.75 -16.89
C HIS A 110 6.28 -5.83 -17.97
N THR A 111 5.43 -6.86 -17.92
CA THR A 111 4.48 -7.15 -18.99
C THR A 111 3.27 -6.22 -19.01
N MET A 112 2.97 -5.52 -17.91
CA MET A 112 1.80 -4.63 -17.81
C MET A 112 1.77 -3.49 -18.85
N ASN A 113 2.87 -3.24 -19.57
CA ASN A 113 2.98 -2.19 -20.57
C ASN A 113 3.31 -2.70 -22.01
N ARG A 114 3.29 -4.04 -22.26
CA ARG A 114 3.65 -4.60 -23.56
C ARG A 114 2.64 -5.65 -24.04
N PRO A 115 1.89 -5.39 -25.12
CA PRO A 115 0.81 -6.30 -25.54
C PRO A 115 1.25 -7.58 -26.26
N LEU A 116 2.47 -7.78 -26.73
CA LEU A 116 2.72 -8.84 -27.75
C LEU A 116 4.11 -9.49 -27.83
N TYR A 117 5.05 -9.24 -26.89
CA TYR A 117 6.37 -9.89 -26.98
C TYR A 117 6.67 -10.80 -25.79
N PRO A 118 6.78 -12.13 -25.98
CA PRO A 118 7.04 -13.10 -24.91
C PRO A 118 8.51 -13.10 -24.43
N TRP A 119 9.38 -12.33 -25.04
CA TRP A 119 10.81 -12.35 -24.72
C TRP A 119 11.23 -11.12 -23.93
N HIS A 120 11.70 -11.35 -22.71
CA HIS A 120 12.29 -10.31 -21.90
C HIS A 120 13.71 -9.96 -22.38
N LYS A 121 14.03 -8.65 -22.41
CA LYS A 121 15.37 -8.19 -22.76
C LYS A 121 16.38 -8.61 -21.68
N LYS A 122 17.65 -8.80 -22.06
CA LYS A 122 18.74 -9.09 -21.09
C LYS A 122 18.82 -8.03 -19.99
N SER A 123 18.59 -6.75 -20.30
CA SER A 123 18.57 -5.66 -19.33
C SER A 123 17.43 -5.79 -18.30
N GLU A 124 16.26 -6.27 -18.72
CA GLU A 124 15.11 -6.49 -17.82
C GLU A 124 15.37 -7.64 -16.85
N LYS A 125 15.95 -8.74 -17.35
CA LYS A 125 16.36 -9.87 -16.50
C LYS A 125 17.45 -9.45 -15.50
N LYS A 126 18.40 -8.64 -15.94
CA LYS A 126 19.45 -8.10 -15.05
C LYS A 126 18.84 -7.25 -13.94
N LEU A 127 17.95 -6.32 -14.26
CA LEU A 127 17.25 -5.50 -13.27
C LEU A 127 16.43 -6.36 -12.30
N ALA A 128 15.69 -7.36 -12.80
CA ALA A 128 14.94 -8.29 -11.94
C ALA A 128 15.86 -9.04 -10.98
N SER A 129 17.03 -9.51 -11.46
CA SER A 129 18.03 -10.18 -10.63
C SER A 129 18.59 -9.26 -9.54
N GLU A 130 18.93 -8.01 -9.87
CA GLU A 130 19.42 -7.00 -8.93
C GLU A 130 18.36 -6.68 -7.85
N ILE A 131 17.08 -6.57 -8.23
CA ILE A 131 15.98 -6.35 -7.29
C ILE A 131 15.78 -7.58 -6.39
N MET A 132 15.77 -8.79 -6.95
CA MET A 132 15.63 -10.03 -6.17
C MET A 132 16.79 -10.23 -5.19
N ASP A 133 18.01 -9.88 -5.60
CA ASP A 133 19.19 -9.93 -4.73
C ASP A 133 19.07 -8.94 -3.57
N ARG A 134 18.71 -7.69 -3.87
CA ARG A 134 18.44 -6.65 -2.85
C ARG A 134 17.37 -7.07 -1.84
N LEU A 135 16.35 -7.81 -2.31
CA LEU A 135 15.26 -8.34 -1.48
C LEU A 135 15.61 -9.67 -0.79
N GLY A 136 16.83 -10.19 -1.01
CA GLY A 136 17.30 -11.43 -0.39
C GLY A 136 16.60 -12.70 -0.88
N ILE A 137 15.99 -12.67 -2.07
CA ILE A 137 15.23 -13.79 -2.65
C ILE A 137 15.83 -14.34 -3.96
N TYR A 138 16.98 -13.83 -4.42
CA TYR A 138 17.60 -14.29 -5.68
C TYR A 138 17.91 -15.80 -5.66
N HIS A 139 18.29 -16.33 -4.50
CA HIS A 139 18.56 -17.78 -4.35
C HIS A 139 17.31 -18.65 -4.55
N LEU A 140 16.10 -18.06 -4.56
CA LEU A 140 14.81 -18.73 -4.76
C LEU A 140 14.29 -18.60 -6.19
N VAL A 141 15.06 -18.03 -7.10
CA VAL A 141 14.64 -17.64 -8.46
C VAL A 141 13.92 -18.75 -9.24
N ASN A 142 14.36 -20.01 -9.07
CA ASN A 142 13.79 -21.19 -9.74
C ASN A 142 12.76 -21.96 -8.87
N HIS A 143 12.48 -21.52 -7.64
CA HIS A 143 11.49 -22.16 -6.78
C HIS A 143 10.08 -21.72 -7.19
N HIS A 144 9.09 -22.60 -7.02
CA HIS A 144 7.70 -22.22 -7.20
C HIS A 144 7.27 -21.27 -6.09
N ILE A 145 6.49 -20.25 -6.45
CA ILE A 145 6.02 -19.23 -5.50
C ILE A 145 5.22 -19.82 -4.32
N ARG A 146 4.48 -20.90 -4.55
CA ARG A 146 3.69 -21.59 -3.53
C ARG A 146 4.54 -22.29 -2.46
N ASP A 147 5.79 -22.62 -2.78
CA ASP A 147 6.69 -23.36 -1.88
C ASP A 147 7.47 -22.42 -0.93
N LEU A 148 7.26 -21.11 -1.07
CA LEU A 148 7.91 -20.06 -0.27
C LEU A 148 7.14 -19.80 1.03
N SER A 149 7.88 -19.33 2.05
CA SER A 149 7.24 -18.76 3.25
C SER A 149 6.49 -17.47 2.91
N GLY A 150 5.50 -17.06 3.74
CA GLY A 150 4.72 -15.84 3.53
C GLY A 150 5.60 -14.60 3.35
N GLY A 151 6.66 -14.44 4.14
CA GLY A 151 7.61 -13.34 4.00
C GLY A 151 8.41 -13.38 2.69
N GLN A 152 8.78 -14.57 2.20
CA GLN A 152 9.43 -14.72 0.90
C GLN A 152 8.47 -14.44 -0.26
N GLN A 153 7.21 -14.88 -0.15
CA GLN A 153 6.14 -14.54 -1.09
C GLN A 153 5.93 -13.03 -1.16
N GLN A 154 5.86 -12.37 0.00
CA GLN A 154 5.72 -10.91 0.09
C GLN A 154 6.87 -10.19 -0.64
N ARG A 155 8.12 -10.62 -0.42
CA ARG A 155 9.29 -10.06 -1.11
C ARG A 155 9.25 -10.30 -2.62
N ALA A 156 8.76 -11.45 -3.09
CA ALA A 156 8.61 -11.74 -4.51
C ALA A 156 7.55 -10.82 -5.18
N PHE A 157 6.42 -10.57 -4.52
CA PHE A 157 5.41 -9.64 -5.02
C PHE A 157 5.88 -8.18 -4.97
N LEU A 158 6.69 -7.83 -3.97
CA LEU A 158 7.34 -6.53 -3.92
C LEU A 158 8.37 -6.38 -5.05
N ALA A 159 9.20 -7.41 -5.32
CA ALA A 159 10.10 -7.42 -6.47
C ALA A 159 9.35 -7.21 -7.79
N ARG A 160 8.21 -7.91 -7.97
CA ARG A 160 7.34 -7.74 -9.13
C ARG A 160 6.84 -6.30 -9.28
N ALA A 161 6.46 -5.65 -8.19
CA ALA A 161 6.01 -4.27 -8.22
C ALA A 161 7.15 -3.30 -8.58
N LEU A 162 8.36 -3.55 -8.08
CA LEU A 162 9.52 -2.68 -8.26
C LEU A 162 10.19 -2.80 -9.62
N VAL A 163 10.08 -3.93 -10.31
CA VAL A 163 10.77 -4.17 -11.59
C VAL A 163 10.33 -3.20 -12.69
N SER A 164 9.14 -2.60 -12.57
CA SER A 164 8.66 -1.53 -13.47
C SER A 164 9.27 -0.16 -13.18
N ASN A 165 10.11 -0.04 -12.14
CA ASN A 165 10.67 1.21 -11.61
C ASN A 165 9.57 2.27 -11.38
N PRO A 166 8.61 2.01 -10.47
CA PRO A 166 7.49 2.90 -10.22
C PRO A 166 7.91 4.10 -9.36
N SER A 167 7.26 5.26 -9.58
CA SER A 167 7.34 6.41 -8.66
C SER A 167 6.33 6.34 -7.52
N LEU A 168 5.30 5.51 -7.67
CA LEU A 168 4.25 5.26 -6.69
C LEU A 168 4.11 3.75 -6.44
N LEU A 169 4.15 3.35 -5.19
CA LEU A 169 3.95 1.99 -4.73
C LEU A 169 2.69 1.90 -3.88
N LEU A 170 1.75 1.07 -4.27
CA LEU A 170 0.52 0.77 -3.55
C LEU A 170 0.61 -0.65 -2.98
N LEU A 171 0.38 -0.80 -1.67
CA LEU A 171 0.46 -2.09 -0.99
C LEU A 171 -0.83 -2.35 -0.20
N ASP A 172 -1.44 -3.48 -0.48
CA ASP A 172 -2.65 -3.90 0.21
C ASP A 172 -2.29 -4.90 1.32
N GLU A 173 -2.29 -4.44 2.57
CA GLU A 173 -1.92 -5.19 3.77
C GLU A 173 -0.56 -5.94 3.66
N PRO A 174 0.54 -5.22 3.39
CA PRO A 174 1.83 -5.86 3.08
C PRO A 174 2.47 -6.59 4.27
N THR A 175 1.93 -6.43 5.47
CA THR A 175 2.44 -7.04 6.70
C THR A 175 1.43 -8.01 7.34
N SER A 176 0.32 -8.30 6.67
CA SER A 176 -0.68 -9.25 7.17
C SER A 176 -0.13 -10.69 7.15
N GLY A 177 -0.42 -11.45 8.21
CA GLY A 177 -0.08 -12.86 8.28
C GLY A 177 1.41 -13.21 8.38
N VAL A 178 2.30 -12.21 8.57
CA VAL A 178 3.73 -12.45 8.77
C VAL A 178 4.13 -12.25 10.24
N ASP A 179 5.21 -12.91 10.65
CA ASP A 179 5.78 -12.72 11.99
C ASP A 179 6.37 -11.33 12.19
N ILE A 180 6.59 -10.93 13.45
CA ILE A 180 7.07 -9.59 13.83
C ILE A 180 8.38 -9.24 13.13
N LYS A 181 9.35 -10.16 13.06
CA LYS A 181 10.65 -9.92 12.45
C LYS A 181 10.50 -9.65 10.95
N THR A 182 9.72 -10.46 10.26
CA THR A 182 9.43 -10.29 8.83
C THR A 182 8.70 -8.97 8.56
N ARG A 183 7.76 -8.57 9.44
CA ARG A 183 7.10 -7.27 9.39
C ARG A 183 8.11 -6.12 9.43
N ASP A 184 8.98 -6.11 10.44
CA ASP A 184 10.00 -5.07 10.60
C ASP A 184 10.92 -4.99 9.38
N GLU A 185 11.35 -6.14 8.83
CA GLU A 185 12.16 -6.20 7.63
C GLU A 185 11.45 -5.59 6.41
N VAL A 186 10.15 -5.88 6.23
CA VAL A 186 9.32 -5.28 5.17
C VAL A 186 9.18 -3.77 5.36
N MET A 187 8.91 -3.31 6.60
CA MET A 187 8.79 -1.88 6.89
C MET A 187 10.10 -1.13 6.65
N HIS A 188 11.25 -1.67 7.09
CA HIS A 188 12.56 -1.07 6.80
C HIS A 188 12.80 -0.95 5.29
N LEU A 189 12.49 -1.99 4.53
CA LEU A 189 12.63 -1.97 3.09
C LEU A 189 11.75 -0.89 2.43
N LEU A 190 10.49 -0.73 2.89
CA LEU A 190 9.59 0.31 2.39
C LEU A 190 10.12 1.72 2.73
N HIS A 191 10.71 1.91 3.92
CA HIS A 191 11.39 3.14 4.29
C HIS A 191 12.59 3.43 3.36
N ASP A 192 13.42 2.44 3.07
CA ASP A 192 14.56 2.60 2.16
C ASP A 192 14.12 3.00 0.75
N LEU A 193 13.02 2.43 0.25
CA LEU A 193 12.43 2.80 -1.03
C LEU A 193 11.89 4.23 -1.00
N ASN A 194 11.21 4.60 0.08
CA ASN A 194 10.69 5.94 0.27
C ASN A 194 11.82 6.99 0.33
N HIS A 195 12.89 6.72 1.06
CA HIS A 195 14.11 7.56 1.08
C HIS A 195 14.77 7.71 -0.29
N GLN A 196 14.56 6.78 -1.21
CA GLN A 196 14.99 6.87 -2.60
C GLN A 196 14.00 7.66 -3.49
N GLY A 197 12.96 8.26 -2.90
CA GLY A 197 11.98 9.11 -3.58
C GLY A 197 10.74 8.37 -4.08
N VAL A 198 10.56 7.09 -3.77
CA VAL A 198 9.33 6.37 -4.09
C VAL A 198 8.22 6.81 -3.13
N THR A 199 7.08 7.24 -3.65
CA THR A 199 5.88 7.48 -2.85
C THR A 199 5.25 6.14 -2.48
N VAL A 200 4.90 5.96 -1.21
CA VAL A 200 4.34 4.70 -0.70
C VAL A 200 2.98 4.94 -0.07
N ILE A 201 1.98 4.17 -0.50
CA ILE A 201 0.67 4.11 0.13
C ILE A 201 0.39 2.66 0.50
N MET A 202 0.14 2.39 1.77
CA MET A 202 -0.17 1.05 2.24
C MET A 202 -1.45 1.01 3.06
N THR A 203 -2.21 -0.06 2.93
CA THR A 203 -3.32 -0.34 3.85
C THR A 203 -2.83 -1.17 5.02
N THR A 204 -3.48 -1.00 6.16
CA THR A 204 -3.23 -1.82 7.35
C THR A 204 -4.46 -1.84 8.26
N HIS A 205 -4.58 -2.91 9.03
CA HIS A 205 -5.51 -3.00 10.15
C HIS A 205 -4.79 -3.07 11.51
N GLU A 206 -3.46 -3.18 11.51
CA GLU A 206 -2.63 -3.27 12.71
C GLU A 206 -2.14 -1.88 13.14
N ILE A 207 -2.98 -1.11 13.83
CA ILE A 207 -2.71 0.30 14.16
C ILE A 207 -1.40 0.44 14.95
N ASN A 208 -1.22 -0.35 16.00
CA ASN A 208 -0.04 -0.23 16.88
C ASN A 208 1.26 -0.62 16.18
N ALA A 209 1.21 -1.65 15.31
CA ALA A 209 2.40 -2.15 14.64
C ALA A 209 2.98 -1.15 13.64
N VAL A 210 2.14 -0.34 13.02
CA VAL A 210 2.54 0.57 11.94
C VAL A 210 2.56 2.03 12.34
N ALA A 211 1.86 2.42 13.42
CA ALA A 211 1.86 3.80 13.92
C ALA A 211 3.29 4.32 14.23
N VAL A 212 4.18 3.41 14.64
CA VAL A 212 5.59 3.72 14.91
C VAL A 212 6.38 3.99 13.64
N HIS A 213 5.97 3.40 12.52
CA HIS A 213 6.72 3.42 11.27
C HIS A 213 6.17 4.41 10.24
N LEU A 214 4.89 4.78 10.33
CA LEU A 214 4.25 5.60 9.30
C LEU A 214 4.21 7.08 9.69
N PRO A 215 4.77 7.97 8.86
CA PRO A 215 4.78 9.39 9.13
C PRO A 215 3.42 10.06 8.94
N TRP A 216 2.55 9.50 8.10
CA TRP A 216 1.24 10.05 7.77
C TRP A 216 0.17 8.98 7.66
N LEU A 217 -1.01 9.26 8.21
CA LEU A 217 -2.14 8.37 8.25
C LEU A 217 -3.37 9.02 7.62
N VAL A 218 -4.20 8.21 6.98
CA VAL A 218 -5.52 8.58 6.46
C VAL A 218 -6.54 7.59 7.01
N CYS A 219 -7.49 8.06 7.81
CA CYS A 219 -8.62 7.27 8.31
C CYS A 219 -9.75 7.27 7.29
N ILE A 220 -10.19 6.07 6.89
CA ILE A 220 -11.24 5.89 5.88
C ILE A 220 -12.35 4.95 6.38
N ASN A 221 -13.61 5.36 6.14
CA ASN A 221 -14.80 4.53 6.30
C ASN A 221 -15.87 4.99 5.29
N GLY A 222 -15.72 4.56 4.03
CA GLY A 222 -16.53 5.04 2.89
C GLY A 222 -16.16 6.44 2.40
N ASN A 223 -15.74 7.32 3.30
CA ASN A 223 -15.19 8.65 3.06
C ASN A 223 -13.90 8.85 3.90
N ILE A 224 -13.15 9.91 3.68
CA ILE A 224 -12.01 10.27 4.51
C ILE A 224 -12.53 10.99 5.73
N LEU A 225 -12.18 10.46 6.92
CA LEU A 225 -12.59 11.00 8.21
C LEU A 225 -11.53 11.93 8.80
N ALA A 226 -10.26 11.58 8.64
CA ALA A 226 -9.13 12.39 9.07
C ALA A 226 -7.87 12.02 8.30
N GLU A 227 -6.93 12.96 8.21
CA GLU A 227 -5.58 12.74 7.72
C GLU A 227 -4.58 13.54 8.56
N GLY A 228 -3.40 13.00 8.79
CA GLY A 228 -2.38 13.68 9.59
C GLY A 228 -1.31 12.73 10.14
N PRO A 229 -0.39 13.26 10.94
CA PRO A 229 0.59 12.45 11.66
C PRO A 229 -0.12 11.54 12.69
N PRO A 230 0.48 10.39 13.07
CA PRO A 230 -0.11 9.46 14.02
C PRO A 230 -0.58 10.10 15.33
N SER A 231 0.14 11.08 15.84
CA SER A 231 -0.20 11.80 17.09
C SER A 231 -1.52 12.59 17.02
N GLU A 232 -1.93 13.01 15.82
CA GLU A 232 -3.17 13.76 15.59
C GLU A 232 -4.33 12.86 15.19
N VAL A 233 -4.04 11.77 14.46
CA VAL A 233 -5.05 10.89 13.89
C VAL A 233 -5.41 9.74 14.84
N ILE A 234 -4.43 9.18 15.58
CA ILE A 234 -4.70 8.10 16.53
C ILE A 234 -5.18 8.70 17.87
N THR A 235 -6.45 9.05 17.92
CA THR A 235 -7.14 9.51 19.12
C THR A 235 -8.35 8.62 19.40
N THR A 236 -8.75 8.49 20.66
CA THR A 236 -9.94 7.70 21.03
C THR A 236 -11.18 8.12 20.27
N GLU A 237 -11.35 9.43 20.06
CA GLU A 237 -12.50 9.97 19.33
C GLU A 237 -12.45 9.59 17.84
N MET A 238 -11.29 9.77 17.18
CA MET A 238 -11.15 9.45 15.77
C MET A 238 -11.26 7.95 15.51
N LEU A 239 -10.67 7.12 16.39
CA LEU A 239 -10.81 5.67 16.28
C LEU A 239 -12.27 5.24 16.48
N ARG A 240 -13.01 5.85 17.42
CA ARG A 240 -14.43 5.59 17.60
C ARG A 240 -15.24 5.94 16.34
N LEU A 241 -14.97 7.08 15.70
CA LEU A 241 -15.61 7.46 14.45
C LEU A 241 -15.26 6.50 13.31
N THR A 242 -14.00 6.08 13.23
CA THR A 242 -13.50 5.23 12.14
C THR A 242 -13.98 3.78 12.28
N TYR A 243 -13.89 3.21 13.49
CA TYR A 243 -14.12 1.78 13.73
C TYR A 243 -15.50 1.48 14.35
N GLY A 244 -16.22 2.50 14.82
CA GLY A 244 -17.50 2.31 15.47
C GLY A 244 -17.43 1.69 16.88
N ALA A 245 -16.23 1.60 17.47
CA ALA A 245 -15.96 0.98 18.76
C ALA A 245 -15.09 1.89 19.63
N GLU A 246 -15.25 1.80 20.96
CA GLU A 246 -14.36 2.49 21.88
C GLU A 246 -12.99 1.79 21.91
N MET A 247 -11.97 2.50 21.49
CA MET A 247 -10.58 2.05 21.44
C MET A 247 -9.73 3.05 22.25
N PRO A 248 -9.47 2.77 23.55
CA PRO A 248 -8.69 3.68 24.39
C PRO A 248 -7.29 3.87 23.82
N VAL A 249 -6.84 5.12 23.74
CA VAL A 249 -5.49 5.46 23.31
C VAL A 249 -4.68 5.90 24.52
N ILE A 250 -3.53 5.28 24.72
CA ILE A 250 -2.55 5.64 25.74
C ILE A 250 -1.32 6.24 25.07
N GLN A 251 -0.62 7.12 25.77
CA GLN A 251 0.65 7.68 25.30
C GLN A 251 1.81 6.88 25.94
N TYR A 252 2.65 6.32 25.09
CA TYR A 252 3.88 5.64 25.50
C TYR A 252 5.08 6.25 24.76
N GLU A 253 5.99 6.86 25.51
CA GLU A 253 7.17 7.57 24.96
C GLU A 253 6.84 8.60 23.87
N GLY A 254 5.70 9.27 23.99
CA GLY A 254 5.22 10.27 23.02
C GLY A 254 4.54 9.70 21.77
N MET A 255 4.34 8.38 21.74
CA MET A 255 3.61 7.70 20.65
C MET A 255 2.23 7.24 21.13
N PRO A 256 1.18 7.43 20.30
CA PRO A 256 -0.14 6.91 20.63
C PRO A 256 -0.18 5.40 20.41
N LEU A 257 -0.64 4.67 21.43
CA LEU A 257 -0.89 3.22 21.37
C LEU A 257 -2.37 2.96 21.67
N VAL A 258 -2.98 2.11 20.89
CA VAL A 258 -4.35 1.64 21.12
C VAL A 258 -4.30 0.51 22.13
N ALA A 259 -4.95 0.70 23.27
CA ALA A 259 -5.11 -0.34 24.27
C ALA A 259 -6.30 -1.23 23.90
N GLU A 260 -6.12 -2.55 23.98
CA GLU A 260 -7.24 -3.49 23.91
C GLU A 260 -8.08 -3.33 25.19
N SER A 261 -9.34 -2.95 25.04
CA SER A 261 -10.27 -3.01 26.17
C SER A 261 -10.45 -4.48 26.56
N PRO A 262 -10.26 -4.85 27.84
CA PRO A 262 -10.65 -6.17 28.29
C PRO A 262 -12.15 -6.29 28.03
N HIS A 263 -12.54 -7.21 27.13
CA HIS A 263 -13.95 -7.47 26.90
C HIS A 263 -14.61 -7.83 28.22
N SER A 264 -15.48 -6.97 28.71
CA SER A 264 -16.39 -7.32 29.78
C SER A 264 -17.33 -8.40 29.21
N HIS A 265 -17.01 -9.67 29.48
CA HIS A 265 -17.97 -10.73 29.32
C HIS A 265 -19.10 -10.49 30.36
N ASN A 266 -20.17 -9.87 29.91
CA ASN A 266 -21.48 -9.93 30.56
C ASN A 266 -22.39 -10.85 29.77
#